data_b9780e148a9ad7e01509b0298e0c8eb2
#
_entry.id   b9780e148a9ad7e01509b0298e0c8eb2
#
_cell.length_a   1.000
_cell.length_b   1.000
_cell.length_c   1.000
_cell.angle_alpha   90.00
_cell.angle_beta   90.00
_cell.angle_gamma   90.00
#
_symmetry.space_group_name_H-M   'P 1'
#
loop_
_entity.id
_entity.type
_entity.pdbx_description
1 polymer ?
#
loop_
_entity_poly.entity_id
_entity_poly.type
_entity_poly.pdbx_seq_one_letter_code
_entity_poly.pdbx_strand_id
1 'polypeptide(L)'
;MKLRRLRQRRRGRIEIIPMIDVMFFLLATFMLASLSLQSLHSLAVNLPRGQAPPLQVPSPITLTVTRDGGILLNDTGVTLETLPSVLRAKVGGREAAMRETNIVVAVDDAAPSGIVVQAMLKARQVGAEHFLFAVSPK
;
A
#
# COMPACT_ATOMS: atom_id res chain seq x y z
N MET A 1 -78.72 -22.52 -24.58
CA MET A 1 -77.55 -21.77 -25.13
C MET A 1 -76.43 -21.81 -24.15
N LYS A 2 -75.34 -22.60 -24.44
CA LYS A 2 -74.13 -22.70 -23.60
C LYS A 2 -73.16 -21.63 -24.07
N LEU A 3 -72.98 -20.57 -23.30
CA LEU A 3 -71.90 -19.58 -23.51
C LEU A 3 -70.54 -20.18 -23.20
N ARG A 4 -69.80 -20.45 -24.26
CA ARG A 4 -68.40 -20.90 -24.20
C ARG A 4 -67.58 -19.72 -23.75
N ARG A 5 -67.18 -19.68 -22.43
CA ARG A 5 -66.22 -18.69 -21.93
C ARG A 5 -64.87 -18.94 -22.64
N LEU A 6 -64.57 -18.02 -23.55
CA LEU A 6 -63.21 -17.95 -24.12
C LEU A 6 -62.23 -17.63 -23.03
N ARG A 7 -61.47 -18.64 -22.66
CA ARG A 7 -60.34 -18.53 -21.72
C ARG A 7 -59.28 -17.64 -22.39
N GLN A 8 -59.27 -16.35 -22.04
CA GLN A 8 -58.17 -15.47 -22.46
C GLN A 8 -56.85 -16.07 -21.98
N ARG A 9 -56.03 -16.54 -22.90
CA ARG A 9 -54.65 -16.87 -22.64
C ARG A 9 -53.94 -15.59 -22.18
N ARG A 10 -53.64 -15.48 -20.90
CA ARG A 10 -52.71 -14.49 -20.40
C ARG A 10 -51.38 -14.76 -21.09
N ARG A 11 -51.04 -13.90 -22.04
CA ARG A 11 -49.67 -13.85 -22.57
C ARG A 11 -48.77 -13.43 -21.41
N GLY A 12 -47.95 -14.37 -20.93
CA GLY A 12 -46.94 -14.04 -19.96
C GLY A 12 -46.01 -12.98 -20.56
N ARG A 13 -46.16 -11.75 -20.14
CA ARG A 13 -45.16 -10.71 -20.43
C ARG A 13 -43.92 -11.09 -19.65
N ILE A 14 -42.87 -11.47 -20.34
CA ILE A 14 -41.54 -11.61 -19.77
C ILE A 14 -41.07 -10.19 -19.51
N GLU A 15 -41.09 -9.79 -18.26
CA GLU A 15 -40.56 -8.49 -17.85
C GLU A 15 -39.02 -8.60 -17.78
N ILE A 16 -38.34 -7.89 -18.66
CA ILE A 16 -36.88 -7.87 -18.77
C ILE A 16 -36.28 -7.02 -17.65
N ILE A 17 -37.01 -6.04 -17.12
CA ILE A 17 -36.54 -5.09 -16.11
C ILE A 17 -36.06 -5.78 -14.83
N PRO A 18 -36.77 -6.73 -14.20
CA PRO A 18 -36.25 -7.46 -13.04
C PRO A 18 -35.02 -8.29 -13.33
N MET A 19 -34.89 -8.81 -14.56
CA MET A 19 -33.71 -9.57 -14.95
C MET A 19 -32.47 -8.69 -15.08
N ILE A 20 -32.60 -7.48 -15.59
CA ILE A 20 -31.53 -6.50 -15.68
C ILE A 20 -31.07 -6.08 -14.28
N ASP A 21 -31.99 -5.87 -13.35
CA ASP A 21 -31.68 -5.48 -11.98
C ASP A 21 -30.86 -6.56 -11.26
N VAL A 22 -31.25 -7.84 -11.38
CA VAL A 22 -30.48 -8.97 -10.84
C VAL A 22 -29.09 -9.04 -11.45
N MET A 23 -28.95 -8.85 -12.76
CA MET A 23 -27.64 -8.83 -13.42
C MET A 23 -26.78 -7.67 -12.93
N PHE A 24 -27.37 -6.49 -12.78
CA PHE A 24 -26.67 -5.30 -12.29
C PHE A 24 -26.23 -5.47 -10.83
N PHE A 25 -27.07 -6.05 -10.00
CA PHE A 25 -26.77 -6.37 -8.62
C PHE A 25 -25.60 -7.36 -8.51
N LEU A 26 -25.62 -8.44 -9.31
CA LEU A 26 -24.54 -9.42 -9.34
C LEU A 26 -23.22 -8.80 -9.83
N LEU A 27 -23.26 -7.95 -10.84
CA LEU A 27 -22.10 -7.24 -11.33
C LEU A 27 -21.51 -6.31 -10.24
N ALA A 28 -22.35 -5.54 -9.58
CA ALA A 28 -21.94 -4.63 -8.50
C ALA A 28 -21.32 -5.39 -7.31
N THR A 29 -21.93 -6.49 -6.87
CA THR A 29 -21.40 -7.32 -5.80
C THR A 29 -20.09 -7.98 -6.19
N PHE A 30 -19.94 -8.41 -7.44
CA PHE A 30 -18.69 -8.96 -7.94
C PHE A 30 -17.56 -7.92 -7.98
N MET A 31 -17.86 -6.69 -8.40
CA MET A 31 -16.88 -5.60 -8.35
C MET A 31 -16.45 -5.28 -6.92
N LEU A 32 -17.39 -5.20 -5.97
CA LEU A 32 -17.08 -4.97 -4.56
C LEU A 32 -16.23 -6.11 -3.97
N ALA A 33 -16.57 -7.36 -4.28
CA ALA A 33 -15.79 -8.52 -3.84
C ALA A 33 -14.38 -8.51 -4.43
N SER A 34 -14.24 -8.16 -5.71
CA SER A 34 -12.94 -8.04 -6.37
C SER A 34 -12.08 -6.94 -5.74
N LEU A 35 -12.66 -5.81 -5.38
CA LEU A 35 -11.95 -4.72 -4.71
C LEU A 35 -11.51 -5.12 -3.30
N SER A 36 -12.36 -5.85 -2.56
CA SER A 36 -12.03 -6.34 -1.22
C SER A 36 -10.87 -7.33 -1.22
N LEU A 37 -10.74 -8.15 -2.26
CA LEU A 37 -9.63 -9.09 -2.39
C LEU A 37 -8.28 -8.38 -2.63
N GLN A 38 -8.28 -7.21 -3.27
CA GLN A 38 -7.06 -6.43 -3.45
C GLN A 38 -6.54 -5.85 -2.14
N SER A 39 -7.41 -5.56 -1.19
CA SER A 39 -7.02 -5.05 0.14
C SER A 39 -6.35 -6.12 1.02
N LEU A 40 -6.52 -7.40 0.71
CA LEU A 40 -5.93 -8.50 1.49
C LEU A 40 -4.44 -8.74 1.21
N HIS A 41 -3.87 -8.10 0.18
CA HIS A 41 -2.45 -8.23 -0.13
C HIS A 41 -1.51 -7.48 0.83
N SER A 42 -2.06 -6.69 1.75
CA SER A 42 -1.29 -6.00 2.80
C SER A 42 -1.38 -6.69 4.17
N LEU A 43 -1.97 -7.88 4.25
CA LEU A 43 -1.91 -8.65 5.48
C LEU A 43 -0.49 -9.17 5.65
N ALA A 44 0.18 -8.69 6.70
CA ALA A 44 1.42 -9.26 7.18
C ALA A 44 1.22 -10.75 7.43
N VAL A 45 1.70 -11.58 6.51
CA VAL A 45 1.70 -13.02 6.66
C VAL A 45 2.69 -13.33 7.76
N ASN A 46 2.21 -13.66 8.96
CA ASN A 46 3.01 -14.31 9.96
C ASN A 46 3.39 -15.69 9.43
N LEU A 47 4.53 -15.77 8.78
CA LEU A 47 5.12 -17.04 8.38
C LEU A 47 5.37 -17.90 9.64
N PRO A 48 4.91 -19.16 9.66
CA PRO A 48 5.23 -20.06 10.74
C PRO A 48 6.77 -20.16 10.84
N ARG A 49 7.28 -20.05 12.06
CA ARG A 49 8.69 -20.17 12.38
C ARG A 49 9.18 -21.60 12.10
N GLY A 50 9.49 -21.90 10.85
CA GLY A 50 10.34 -23.00 10.51
C GLY A 50 11.78 -22.64 10.90
N GLN A 51 12.52 -23.57 11.50
CA GLN A 51 13.94 -23.43 11.84
C GLN A 51 14.79 -23.43 10.55
N ALA A 52 14.57 -22.46 9.67
CA ALA A 52 15.55 -22.11 8.66
C ALA A 52 16.43 -20.98 9.23
N PRO A 53 17.75 -20.97 8.98
CA PRO A 53 18.59 -19.84 9.39
C PRO A 53 17.94 -18.56 8.85
N PRO A 54 17.84 -17.50 9.66
CA PRO A 54 17.16 -16.29 9.24
C PRO A 54 17.91 -15.76 8.00
N LEU A 55 17.25 -15.87 6.84
CA LEU A 55 17.55 -15.02 5.73
C LEU A 55 17.35 -13.60 6.28
N GLN A 56 18.44 -12.91 6.55
CA GLN A 56 18.40 -11.50 6.94
C GLN A 56 17.89 -10.72 5.74
N VAL A 57 16.59 -10.72 5.55
CA VAL A 57 15.95 -9.73 4.69
C VAL A 57 16.18 -8.42 5.43
N PRO A 58 16.97 -7.50 4.92
CA PRO A 58 17.21 -6.24 5.59
C PRO A 58 15.87 -5.56 5.82
N SER A 59 15.52 -5.33 7.08
CA SER A 59 14.30 -4.63 7.44
C SER A 59 14.30 -3.27 6.73
N PRO A 60 13.22 -2.88 6.06
CA PRO A 60 13.17 -1.61 5.38
C PRO A 60 13.41 -0.49 6.39
N ILE A 61 14.25 0.45 6.02
CA ILE A 61 14.53 1.64 6.83
C ILE A 61 13.49 2.70 6.47
N THR A 62 12.77 3.19 7.47
CA THR A 62 11.79 4.25 7.26
C THR A 62 12.40 5.60 7.60
N LEU A 63 12.41 6.48 6.61
CA LEU A 63 12.80 7.87 6.74
C LEU A 63 11.56 8.74 6.76
N THR A 64 11.19 9.27 7.92
CA THR A 64 10.00 10.11 8.06
C THR A 64 10.40 11.58 8.14
N VAL A 65 9.77 12.42 7.33
CA VAL A 65 9.93 13.88 7.39
C VAL A 65 8.61 14.49 7.88
N THR A 66 8.69 15.15 9.04
CA THR A 66 7.52 15.78 9.67
C THR A 66 7.27 17.19 9.11
N ARG A 67 6.06 17.71 9.34
CA ARG A 67 5.67 19.07 8.92
C ARG A 67 6.56 20.17 9.48
N ASP A 68 7.14 19.94 10.66
CA ASP A 68 8.04 20.89 11.32
C ASP A 68 9.47 20.82 10.79
N GLY A 69 9.72 20.03 9.76
CA GLY A 69 11.04 19.82 9.18
C GLY A 69 11.93 18.86 9.98
N GLY A 70 11.37 18.18 10.98
CA GLY A 70 12.07 17.12 11.72
C GLY A 70 12.26 15.87 10.85
N ILE A 71 13.37 15.19 11.04
CA ILE A 71 13.68 13.94 10.34
C ILE A 71 13.76 12.82 11.37
N LEU A 72 13.04 11.74 11.13
CA LEU A 72 13.10 10.52 11.95
C LEU A 72 13.59 9.35 11.09
N LEU A 73 14.46 8.56 11.65
CA LEU A 73 14.93 7.32 11.04
C LEU A 73 14.52 6.15 11.94
N ASN A 74 13.50 5.36 11.54
CA ASN A 74 12.90 4.31 12.37
C ASN A 74 12.58 4.80 13.79
N ASP A 75 11.83 5.89 13.93
CA ASP A 75 11.43 6.52 15.20
C ASP A 75 12.58 7.21 16.00
N THR A 76 13.79 7.26 15.46
CA THR A 76 14.90 7.99 16.06
C THR A 76 15.04 9.34 15.39
N GLY A 77 14.94 10.44 16.16
CA GLY A 77 15.17 11.80 15.64
C GLY A 77 16.62 11.97 15.16
N VAL A 78 16.77 12.41 13.92
CA VAL A 78 18.08 12.69 13.30
C VAL A 78 18.08 14.07 12.64
N THR A 79 19.26 14.63 12.50
CA THR A 79 19.45 15.86 11.73
C THR A 79 20.02 15.54 10.35
N LEU A 80 19.95 16.50 9.42
CA LEU A 80 20.56 16.33 8.08
C LEU A 80 22.06 16.02 8.15
N GLU A 81 22.75 16.48 9.19
CA GLU A 81 24.18 16.24 9.38
C GLU A 81 24.48 14.85 9.94
N THR A 82 23.64 14.38 10.87
CA THR A 82 23.79 13.06 11.51
C THR A 82 23.17 11.93 10.73
N LEU A 83 22.26 12.22 9.81
CA LEU A 83 21.56 11.23 8.99
C LEU A 83 22.50 10.23 8.30
N PRO A 84 23.60 10.64 7.63
CA PRO A 84 24.49 9.70 6.96
C PRO A 84 25.18 8.73 7.94
N SER A 85 25.62 9.22 9.08
CA SER A 85 26.31 8.39 10.09
C SER A 85 25.36 7.40 10.76
N VAL A 86 24.15 7.84 11.13
CA VAL A 86 23.14 6.99 11.75
C VAL A 86 22.63 5.94 10.75
N LEU A 87 22.44 6.32 9.50
CA LEU A 87 22.02 5.41 8.44
C LEU A 87 23.06 4.32 8.19
N ARG A 88 24.34 4.70 8.12
CA ARG A 88 25.45 3.75 7.98
C ARG A 88 25.54 2.80 9.17
N ALA A 89 25.35 3.27 10.38
CA ALA A 89 25.35 2.45 11.59
C ALA A 89 24.18 1.44 11.59
N LYS A 90 23.00 1.85 11.15
CA LYS A 90 21.80 0.99 11.05
C LYS A 90 21.99 -0.18 10.07
N VAL A 91 22.72 0.04 8.99
CA VAL A 91 23.00 -1.00 7.96
C VAL A 91 24.24 -1.83 8.29
N GLY A 92 24.88 -1.58 9.44
CA GLY A 92 26.07 -2.31 9.86
C GLY A 92 27.36 -1.93 9.12
N GLY A 93 27.42 -0.72 8.53
CA GLY A 93 28.61 -0.16 7.91
C GLY A 93 29.03 -0.78 6.56
N ARG A 94 28.23 -1.68 6.01
CA ARG A 94 28.53 -2.32 4.70
C ARG A 94 27.85 -1.55 3.58
N GLU A 95 28.62 -1.01 2.64
CA GLU A 95 28.07 -0.31 1.47
C GLU A 95 27.19 -1.22 0.57
N ALA A 96 27.57 -2.49 0.44
CA ALA A 96 26.77 -3.45 -0.32
C ALA A 96 25.37 -3.67 0.29
N ALA A 97 25.28 -3.74 1.62
CA ALA A 97 24.01 -3.87 2.32
C ALA A 97 23.15 -2.60 2.18
N MET A 98 23.79 -1.42 2.07
CA MET A 98 23.08 -0.17 1.84
C MET A 98 22.41 -0.12 0.46
N ARG A 99 23.06 -0.64 -0.58
CA ARG A 99 22.50 -0.71 -1.93
C ARG A 99 21.29 -1.63 -2.03
N GLU A 100 21.28 -2.71 -1.26
CA GLU A 100 20.19 -3.68 -1.22
C GLU A 100 19.05 -3.27 -0.28
N THR A 101 19.27 -2.27 0.58
CA THR A 101 18.27 -1.82 1.55
C THR A 101 17.28 -0.86 0.92
N ASN A 102 16.00 -1.19 1.04
CA ASN A 102 14.93 -0.29 0.63
C ASN A 102 14.69 0.77 1.71
N ILE A 103 14.80 2.04 1.33
CA ILE A 103 14.47 3.17 2.21
C ILE A 103 13.07 3.65 1.88
N VAL A 104 12.17 3.50 2.83
CA VAL A 104 10.79 4.00 2.72
C VAL A 104 10.77 5.43 3.20
N VAL A 105 10.50 6.36 2.30
CA VAL A 105 10.39 7.78 2.60
C VAL A 105 8.94 8.13 2.86
N ALA A 106 8.61 8.36 4.13
CA ALA A 106 7.30 8.82 4.56
C ALA A 106 7.34 10.34 4.74
N VAL A 107 6.51 11.06 4.01
CA VAL A 107 6.48 12.51 4.01
C VAL A 107 5.12 12.99 4.47
N ASP A 108 5.09 13.89 5.45
CA ASP A 108 3.86 14.60 5.83
C ASP A 108 3.48 15.60 4.72
N ASP A 109 2.19 15.71 4.39
CA ASP A 109 1.67 16.62 3.35
C ASP A 109 2.15 18.07 3.49
N ALA A 110 2.39 18.51 4.72
CA ALA A 110 2.87 19.85 5.03
C ALA A 110 4.39 19.93 5.21
N ALA A 111 5.13 18.85 4.98
CA ALA A 111 6.58 18.83 5.13
C ALA A 111 7.26 19.68 4.05
N PRO A 112 8.30 20.46 4.42
CA PRO A 112 9.06 21.23 3.44
C PRO A 112 9.76 20.28 2.43
N SER A 113 9.40 20.38 1.17
CA SER A 113 9.98 19.51 0.11
C SER A 113 11.50 19.64 -0.03
N GLY A 114 12.05 20.82 0.28
CA GLY A 114 13.49 21.05 0.28
C GLY A 114 14.23 20.17 1.28
N ILE A 115 13.68 19.94 2.47
CA ILE A 115 14.27 19.05 3.49
C ILE A 115 14.21 17.59 3.04
N VAL A 116 13.10 17.18 2.43
CA VAL A 116 12.96 15.82 1.88
C VAL A 116 14.04 15.55 0.85
N VAL A 117 14.24 16.44 -0.10
CA VAL A 117 15.26 16.31 -1.14
C VAL A 117 16.66 16.26 -0.54
N GLN A 118 16.96 17.14 0.43
CA GLN A 118 18.26 17.15 1.10
C GLN A 118 18.51 15.86 1.89
N ALA A 119 17.51 15.35 2.59
CA ALA A 119 17.60 14.08 3.30
C ALA A 119 17.87 12.91 2.34
N MET A 120 17.20 12.87 1.20
CA MET A 120 17.45 11.86 0.16
C MET A 120 18.85 11.96 -0.44
N LEU A 121 19.32 13.17 -0.72
CA LEU A 121 20.70 13.39 -1.22
C LEU A 121 21.74 12.94 -0.21
N LYS A 122 21.54 13.22 1.08
CA LYS A 122 22.40 12.75 2.16
C LYS A 122 22.40 11.22 2.29
N ALA A 123 21.24 10.59 2.18
CA ALA A 123 21.12 9.14 2.17
C ALA A 123 21.81 8.51 0.94
N ARG A 124 21.69 9.14 -0.22
CA ARG A 124 22.36 8.69 -1.45
C ARG A 124 23.88 8.78 -1.38
N GLN A 125 24.44 9.78 -0.68
CA GLN A 125 25.88 9.89 -0.44
C GLN A 125 26.47 8.69 0.32
N VAL A 126 25.65 8.00 1.11
CA VAL A 126 26.04 6.81 1.88
C VAL A 126 25.87 5.52 1.07
N GLY A 127 25.34 5.61 -0.14
CA GLY A 127 25.16 4.48 -1.05
C GLY A 127 23.70 3.94 -1.13
N ALA A 128 22.73 4.67 -0.60
CA ALA A 128 21.32 4.31 -0.76
C ALA A 128 20.88 4.53 -2.22
N GLU A 129 20.38 3.46 -2.86
CA GLU A 129 19.94 3.50 -4.24
C GLU A 129 18.42 3.32 -4.40
N HIS A 130 17.78 2.63 -3.45
CA HIS A 130 16.37 2.28 -3.53
C HIS A 130 15.52 3.10 -2.55
N PHE A 131 14.75 4.04 -3.09
CA PHE A 131 13.81 4.85 -2.32
C PHE A 131 12.37 4.51 -2.73
N LEU A 132 11.54 4.22 -1.74
CA LEU A 132 10.10 3.99 -1.90
C LEU A 132 9.36 5.11 -1.19
N PHE A 133 8.47 5.79 -1.90
CA PHE A 133 7.66 6.83 -1.28
C PHE A 133 6.39 6.22 -0.69
N ALA A 134 6.20 6.39 0.61
CA ALA A 134 4.94 6.12 1.27
C ALA A 134 4.14 7.42 1.34
N VAL A 135 3.11 7.53 0.52
CA VAL A 135 2.14 8.61 0.64
C VAL A 135 1.07 8.15 1.61
N SER A 136 0.91 8.85 2.73
CA SER A 136 -0.18 8.58 3.65
C SER A 136 -1.49 9.03 2.99
N PRO A 137 -2.42 8.15 2.68
CA PRO A 137 -3.74 8.59 2.27
C PRO A 137 -4.40 9.30 3.45
N LYS A 138 -4.99 10.46 3.18
CA LYS A 138 -5.87 11.16 4.13
C LYS A 138 -6.99 10.28 4.62
#